data_2d0691f9e19712de728833c77f541a2b
#
_entry.id   2d0691f9e19712de728833c77f541a2b
#
_cell.length_a   1.000
_cell.length_b   1.000
_cell.length_c   1.000
_cell.angle_alpha   90.00
_cell.angle_beta   90.00
_cell.angle_gamma   90.00
#
_symmetry.space_group_name_H-M   'P 1'
#
loop_
_entity.id
_entity.type
_entity.pdbx_description
1 polymer ?
#
loop_
_entity_poly.entity_id
_entity_poly.type
_entity_poly.pdbx_seq_one_letter_code
_entity_poly.pdbx_strand_id
1 'polypeptide(L)'
;MLDFNTHDLSEHVGTLVDKAMEREADLLPPRAYLGASSLGEDCTRRLQFQYFNTPKDAGRHFPGRVLRVFARGHRVEDWMADWLRLAGFDLRARNEHGEQFGFTAVDGRMRGHADGVIVAGPSGFCYPMLWENKAVGTQTFRELRKKRLAASRPVYATQVALYQAYLGLHEHPALFTAICADDMAIYAERVNFDRGLAQRASDRAVNILRACDTAELLPRISTTPTHQTCRYCPWQDRCWSLPH
;
A
#
# COMPACT_ATOMS: atom_id res chain seq x y z
N MET A 1 0.43 30.05 38.10
CA MET A 1 0.87 30.12 36.70
C MET A 1 0.71 28.71 36.13
N LEU A 2 -0.23 28.49 35.23
CA LEU A 2 -0.40 27.16 34.59
C LEU A 2 0.81 26.94 33.71
N ASP A 3 1.57 25.89 33.99
CA ASP A 3 2.66 25.45 33.12
C ASP A 3 2.07 24.72 31.94
N PHE A 4 1.92 25.41 30.80
CA PHE A 4 1.36 24.85 29.55
C PHE A 4 2.33 23.92 28.79
N ASN A 5 3.54 23.70 29.34
CA ASN A 5 4.53 22.76 28.76
C ASN A 5 4.56 21.40 29.48
N THR A 6 3.54 21.06 30.24
CA THR A 6 3.46 19.78 30.91
C THR A 6 3.14 18.64 29.95
N HIS A 7 3.52 17.41 30.32
CA HIS A 7 3.16 16.14 29.63
C HIS A 7 1.67 16.08 29.28
N ASP A 8 0.83 16.67 30.13
CA ASP A 8 -0.63 16.74 29.99
C ASP A 8 -1.08 17.52 28.73
N LEU A 9 -0.47 18.65 28.41
CA LEU A 9 -0.84 19.43 27.21
C LEU A 9 -0.49 18.68 25.92
N SER A 10 0.67 18.04 25.86
CA SER A 10 1.09 17.26 24.69
C SER A 10 0.17 16.07 24.46
N GLU A 11 -0.21 15.36 25.52
CA GLU A 11 -1.14 14.24 25.46
C GLU A 11 -2.54 14.71 25.07
N HIS A 12 -3.00 15.82 25.64
CA HIS A 12 -4.29 16.42 25.31
C HIS A 12 -4.39 16.83 23.83
N VAL A 13 -3.40 17.57 23.32
CA VAL A 13 -3.35 17.96 21.90
C VAL A 13 -3.26 16.73 21.00
N GLY A 14 -2.41 15.76 21.35
CA GLY A 14 -2.28 14.50 20.61
C GLY A 14 -3.63 13.76 20.50
N THR A 15 -4.36 13.66 21.60
CA THR A 15 -5.67 13.02 21.66
C THR A 15 -6.71 13.76 20.80
N LEU A 16 -6.73 15.08 20.83
CA LEU A 16 -7.65 15.89 20.00
C LEU A 16 -7.39 15.67 18.51
N VAL A 17 -6.11 15.68 18.10
CA VAL A 17 -5.71 15.43 16.71
C VAL A 17 -6.05 14.02 16.29
N ASP A 18 -5.76 13.02 17.12
CA ASP A 18 -6.05 11.62 16.81
C ASP A 18 -7.56 11.39 16.60
N LYS A 19 -8.40 11.90 17.49
CA LYS A 19 -9.86 11.81 17.36
C LYS A 19 -10.39 12.55 16.13
N ALA A 20 -9.77 13.66 15.71
CA ALA A 20 -10.15 14.37 14.49
C ALA A 20 -9.83 13.53 13.25
N MET A 21 -8.63 12.94 13.17
CA MET A 21 -8.21 12.05 12.09
C MET A 21 -9.09 10.80 11.98
N GLU A 22 -9.46 10.21 13.12
CA GLU A 22 -10.33 9.04 13.17
C GLU A 22 -11.73 9.37 12.63
N ARG A 23 -12.33 10.49 13.06
CA ARG A 23 -13.63 10.95 12.54
C ARG A 23 -13.59 11.23 11.03
N GLU A 24 -12.52 11.83 10.52
CA GLU A 24 -12.36 12.07 9.09
C GLU A 24 -12.26 10.74 8.32
N ALA A 25 -11.52 9.77 8.85
CA ALA A 25 -11.39 8.44 8.24
C ALA A 25 -12.72 7.66 8.22
N ASP A 26 -13.57 7.82 9.23
CA ASP A 26 -14.88 7.18 9.30
C ASP A 26 -15.89 7.75 8.29
N LEU A 27 -15.67 8.98 7.78
CA LEU A 27 -16.49 9.59 6.73
C LEU A 27 -16.14 9.09 5.32
N LEU A 28 -15.00 8.44 5.15
CA LEU A 28 -14.60 7.94 3.83
C LEU A 28 -15.45 6.75 3.40
N PRO A 29 -15.90 6.72 2.13
CA PRO A 29 -16.68 5.61 1.63
C PRO A 29 -15.86 4.30 1.67
N PRO A 30 -16.50 3.18 2.00
CA PRO A 30 -15.83 1.88 2.00
C PRO A 30 -15.39 1.48 0.59
N ARG A 31 -14.28 0.78 0.49
CA ARG A 31 -13.77 0.27 -0.79
C ARG A 31 -14.53 -1.00 -1.18
N ALA A 32 -15.22 -0.98 -2.31
CA ALA A 32 -15.93 -2.13 -2.86
C ALA A 32 -15.09 -2.93 -3.89
N TYR A 33 -13.76 -2.98 -3.71
CA TYR A 33 -12.84 -3.66 -4.62
C TYR A 33 -11.59 -4.16 -3.90
N LEU A 34 -10.92 -5.16 -4.47
CA LEU A 34 -9.59 -5.58 -4.07
C LEU A 34 -8.55 -4.57 -4.60
N GLY A 35 -7.82 -3.94 -3.70
CA GLY A 35 -6.73 -3.04 -4.06
C GLY A 35 -5.46 -3.81 -4.45
N ALA A 36 -4.87 -3.50 -5.61
CA ALA A 36 -3.63 -4.13 -6.07
C ALA A 36 -2.49 -4.00 -5.06
N SER A 37 -2.43 -2.91 -4.30
CA SER A 37 -1.42 -2.67 -3.27
C SER A 37 -1.47 -3.66 -2.10
N SER A 38 -2.60 -4.35 -1.90
CA SER A 38 -2.76 -5.33 -0.82
C SER A 38 -2.70 -6.79 -1.30
N LEU A 39 -2.72 -7.06 -2.60
CA LEU A 39 -2.72 -8.43 -3.14
C LEU A 39 -1.45 -9.24 -2.82
N GLY A 40 -0.37 -8.58 -2.45
CA GLY A 40 0.84 -9.23 -1.94
C GLY A 40 0.78 -9.64 -0.46
N GLU A 41 -0.28 -9.29 0.28
CA GLU A 41 -0.45 -9.70 1.68
C GLU A 41 -0.66 -11.20 1.81
N ASP A 42 -0.09 -11.83 2.84
CA ASP A 42 -0.10 -13.29 2.96
C ASP A 42 -1.48 -13.91 3.19
N CYS A 43 -2.37 -13.24 3.91
CA CYS A 43 -3.65 -13.80 4.33
C CYS A 43 -4.80 -13.47 3.36
N THR A 44 -5.28 -14.48 2.62
CA THR A 44 -6.42 -14.34 1.69
C THR A 44 -7.74 -14.03 2.39
N ARG A 45 -7.99 -14.64 3.56
CA ARG A 45 -9.17 -14.35 4.38
C ARG A 45 -9.21 -12.89 4.84
N ARG A 46 -8.07 -12.29 5.16
CA ARG A 46 -7.99 -10.86 5.47
C ARG A 46 -8.41 -10.00 4.28
N LEU A 47 -7.95 -10.34 3.07
CA LEU A 47 -8.33 -9.64 1.83
C LEU A 47 -9.83 -9.82 1.53
N GLN A 48 -10.40 -10.98 1.82
CA GLN A 48 -11.83 -11.24 1.72
C GLN A 48 -12.64 -10.36 2.69
N PHE A 49 -12.22 -10.23 3.95
CA PHE A 49 -12.85 -9.30 4.90
C PHE A 49 -12.75 -7.84 4.46
N GLN A 50 -11.61 -7.44 3.88
CA GLN A 50 -11.46 -6.10 3.30
C GLN A 50 -12.43 -5.88 2.15
N TYR A 51 -12.56 -6.83 1.23
CA TYR A 51 -13.46 -6.73 0.08
C TYR A 51 -14.92 -6.57 0.49
N PHE A 52 -15.37 -7.31 1.49
CA PHE A 52 -16.71 -7.20 2.04
C PHE A 52 -16.94 -6.00 2.96
N ASN A 53 -15.93 -5.18 3.18
CA ASN A 53 -15.98 -4.10 4.18
C ASN A 53 -16.49 -4.61 5.54
N THR A 54 -16.07 -5.82 5.90
CA THR A 54 -16.44 -6.45 7.18
C THR A 54 -16.05 -5.51 8.32
N PRO A 55 -16.94 -5.21 9.27
CA PRO A 55 -16.61 -4.40 10.42
C PRO A 55 -15.39 -4.97 11.17
N LYS A 56 -14.43 -4.13 11.48
CA LYS A 56 -13.26 -4.51 12.28
C LYS A 56 -13.69 -4.86 13.70
N ASP A 57 -12.91 -5.68 14.37
CA ASP A 57 -13.11 -5.98 15.79
C ASP A 57 -13.03 -4.70 16.63
N ALA A 58 -13.71 -4.69 17.78
CA ALA A 58 -13.70 -3.54 18.69
C ALA A 58 -12.27 -3.15 19.07
N GLY A 59 -11.94 -1.87 18.99
CA GLY A 59 -10.59 -1.35 19.27
C GLY A 59 -9.52 -1.69 18.24
N ARG A 60 -9.88 -2.28 17.08
CA ARG A 60 -8.96 -2.63 15.99
C ARG A 60 -9.01 -1.65 14.80
N HIS A 61 -9.65 -0.51 14.95
CA HIS A 61 -9.55 0.59 13.98
C HIS A 61 -8.13 1.17 13.96
N PHE A 62 -7.78 1.82 12.87
CA PHE A 62 -6.51 2.52 12.83
C PHE A 62 -6.54 3.71 13.79
N PRO A 63 -5.68 3.75 14.82
CA PRO A 63 -5.60 4.91 15.71
C PRO A 63 -5.10 6.13 14.92
N GLY A 64 -5.50 7.33 15.34
CA GLY A 64 -5.17 8.59 14.67
C GLY A 64 -3.68 8.76 14.38
N ARG A 65 -2.80 8.27 15.27
CA ARG A 65 -1.35 8.24 15.02
C ARG A 65 -0.98 7.45 13.74
N VAL A 66 -1.64 6.32 13.46
CA VAL A 66 -1.39 5.52 12.24
C VAL A 66 -1.93 6.25 11.02
N LEU A 67 -3.08 6.92 11.15
CA LEU A 67 -3.64 7.74 10.07
C LEU A 67 -2.70 8.90 9.70
N ARG A 68 -2.02 9.54 10.69
CA ARG A 68 -0.97 10.53 10.41
C ARG A 68 0.21 9.94 9.64
N VAL A 69 0.59 8.68 9.91
CA VAL A 69 1.65 7.99 9.14
C VAL A 69 1.20 7.79 7.69
N PHE A 70 -0.07 7.46 7.44
CA PHE A 70 -0.59 7.35 6.07
C PHE A 70 -0.62 8.71 5.37
N ALA A 71 -1.10 9.77 6.03
CA ALA A 71 -1.09 11.12 5.49
C ALA A 71 0.33 11.60 5.14
N ARG A 72 1.32 11.31 5.98
CA ARG A 72 2.73 11.56 5.67
C ARG A 72 3.16 10.82 4.40
N GLY A 73 2.70 9.58 4.21
CA GLY A 73 3.02 8.79 3.01
C GLY A 73 2.66 9.52 1.73
N HIS A 74 1.45 10.07 1.64
CA HIS A 74 1.00 10.86 0.49
C HIS A 74 1.83 12.12 0.27
N ARG A 75 2.18 12.85 1.33
CA ARG A 75 3.04 14.05 1.20
C ARG A 75 4.44 13.73 0.72
N VAL A 76 5.01 12.62 1.19
CA VAL A 76 6.33 12.15 0.74
C VAL A 76 6.31 11.71 -0.72
N GLU A 77 5.19 11.15 -1.20
CA GLU A 77 4.98 10.83 -2.62
C GLU A 77 5.00 12.10 -3.46
N ASP A 78 4.22 13.14 -3.08
CA ASP A 78 4.20 14.44 -3.76
C ASP A 78 5.62 15.04 -3.85
N TRP A 79 6.35 15.08 -2.74
CA TRP A 79 7.71 15.62 -2.70
C TRP A 79 8.67 14.85 -3.60
N MET A 80 8.62 13.52 -3.58
CA MET A 80 9.50 12.71 -4.42
C MET A 80 9.19 12.90 -5.90
N ALA A 81 7.92 13.04 -6.26
CA ALA A 81 7.51 13.35 -7.63
C ALA A 81 8.09 14.71 -8.09
N ASP A 82 8.02 15.72 -7.23
CA ASP A 82 8.56 17.06 -7.55
C ASP A 82 10.09 17.03 -7.66
N TRP A 83 10.79 16.31 -6.79
CA TRP A 83 12.25 16.17 -6.87
C TRP A 83 12.70 15.41 -8.10
N LEU A 84 11.98 14.38 -8.54
CA LEU A 84 12.27 13.69 -9.80
C LEU A 84 12.08 14.63 -10.99
N ARG A 85 11.03 15.46 -11.01
CA ARG A 85 10.84 16.48 -12.05
C ARG A 85 11.97 17.52 -12.05
N LEU A 86 12.38 18.00 -10.89
CA LEU A 86 13.55 18.90 -10.76
C LEU A 86 14.84 18.24 -11.25
N ALA A 87 14.97 16.93 -11.10
CA ALA A 87 16.10 16.15 -11.61
C ALA A 87 16.02 15.84 -13.11
N GLY A 88 15.00 16.36 -13.82
CA GLY A 88 14.85 16.27 -15.28
C GLY A 88 14.04 15.04 -15.75
N PHE A 89 13.34 14.33 -14.88
CA PHE A 89 12.41 13.28 -15.29
C PHE A 89 11.05 13.90 -15.70
N ASP A 90 10.54 13.51 -16.88
CA ASP A 90 9.13 13.78 -17.25
C ASP A 90 8.22 12.75 -16.55
N LEU A 91 7.98 13.00 -15.28
CA LEU A 91 7.11 12.16 -14.45
C LEU A 91 5.68 12.70 -14.49
N ARG A 92 4.76 11.85 -14.91
CA ARG A 92 3.33 12.10 -14.98
C ARG A 92 2.59 11.26 -13.94
N ALA A 93 1.88 11.92 -13.01
CA ALA A 93 1.02 11.25 -12.04
C ALA A 93 -0.41 11.02 -12.61
N ARG A 94 -0.76 11.73 -13.70
CA ARG A 94 -2.05 11.66 -14.37
C ARG A 94 -1.90 11.52 -15.87
N ASN A 95 -2.90 10.86 -16.49
CA ASN A 95 -2.99 10.74 -17.93
C ASN A 95 -3.43 12.09 -18.58
N GLU A 96 -3.58 12.10 -19.91
CA GLU A 96 -4.02 13.27 -20.68
C GLU A 96 -5.45 13.74 -20.35
N HIS A 97 -6.27 12.87 -19.75
CA HIS A 97 -7.63 13.18 -19.29
C HIS A 97 -7.66 13.67 -17.84
N GLY A 98 -6.51 13.84 -17.19
CA GLY A 98 -6.41 14.29 -15.79
C GLY A 98 -6.71 13.21 -14.75
N GLU A 99 -6.85 11.94 -15.17
CA GLU A 99 -7.08 10.80 -14.29
C GLU A 99 -5.74 10.22 -13.80
N GLN A 100 -5.69 9.75 -12.55
CA GLN A 100 -4.53 9.03 -12.04
C GLN A 100 -4.29 7.76 -12.86
N PHE A 101 -3.03 7.46 -13.18
CA PHE A 101 -2.69 6.20 -13.83
C PHE A 101 -3.14 5.02 -12.98
N GLY A 102 -3.92 4.13 -13.58
CA GLY A 102 -4.46 3.00 -12.86
C GLY A 102 -5.12 2.00 -13.78
N PHE A 103 -5.59 0.93 -13.21
CA PHE A 103 -6.34 -0.09 -13.94
C PHE A 103 -7.57 -0.53 -13.16
N THR A 104 -8.53 -1.04 -13.90
CA THR A 104 -9.73 -1.68 -13.38
C THR A 104 -9.89 -3.03 -14.08
N ALA A 105 -10.04 -4.09 -13.32
CA ALA A 105 -10.15 -5.46 -13.81
C ALA A 105 -11.26 -6.23 -13.07
N VAL A 106 -11.63 -7.40 -13.61
CA VAL A 106 -12.65 -8.29 -13.02
C VAL A 106 -13.95 -7.53 -12.73
N ASP A 107 -14.51 -6.89 -13.79
CA ASP A 107 -15.76 -6.11 -13.71
C ASP A 107 -15.77 -5.03 -12.61
N GLY A 108 -14.64 -4.34 -12.45
CA GLY A 108 -14.50 -3.26 -11.47
C GLY A 108 -14.13 -3.69 -10.06
N ARG A 109 -14.05 -5.00 -9.81
CA ARG A 109 -13.82 -5.57 -8.48
C ARG A 109 -12.34 -5.63 -8.05
N MET A 110 -11.42 -5.41 -8.99
CA MET A 110 -9.98 -5.26 -8.73
C MET A 110 -9.52 -3.93 -9.31
N ARG A 111 -8.81 -3.12 -8.53
CA ARG A 111 -8.31 -1.82 -8.97
C ARG A 111 -6.91 -1.54 -8.44
N GLY A 112 -6.15 -0.76 -9.19
CA GLY A 112 -4.87 -0.26 -8.76
C GLY A 112 -4.63 1.13 -9.31
N HIS A 113 -3.93 1.98 -8.53
CA HIS A 113 -3.50 3.32 -8.93
C HIS A 113 -1.99 3.40 -8.70
N ALA A 114 -1.27 3.68 -9.77
CA ALA A 114 0.18 3.87 -9.73
C ALA A 114 0.51 5.30 -9.31
N ASP A 115 1.64 5.49 -8.65
CA ASP A 115 2.10 6.82 -8.23
C ASP A 115 2.48 7.66 -9.46
N GLY A 116 2.93 7.04 -10.56
CA GLY A 116 3.15 7.71 -11.83
C GLY A 116 3.79 6.86 -12.92
N VAL A 117 3.94 7.50 -14.08
CA VAL A 117 4.67 6.98 -15.23
C VAL A 117 5.73 8.01 -15.64
N ILE A 118 6.97 7.58 -15.76
CA ILE A 118 8.07 8.40 -16.26
C ILE A 118 8.18 8.14 -17.76
N VAL A 119 7.93 9.15 -18.58
CA VAL A 119 7.86 9.01 -20.04
C VAL A 119 9.16 9.43 -20.74
N ALA A 120 10.00 10.24 -20.09
CA ALA A 120 11.29 10.69 -20.56
C ALA A 120 12.16 11.16 -19.38
N GLY A 121 13.45 11.43 -19.63
CA GLY A 121 14.32 11.98 -18.60
C GLY A 121 15.81 11.76 -18.86
N PRO A 122 16.63 11.73 -17.81
CA PRO A 122 18.08 11.58 -17.93
C PRO A 122 18.51 10.31 -18.68
N SER A 123 19.66 10.36 -19.34
CA SER A 123 20.26 9.20 -19.99
C SER A 123 20.55 8.06 -18.99
N GLY A 124 20.57 6.81 -19.49
CA GLY A 124 20.84 5.64 -18.64
C GLY A 124 19.60 5.00 -18.04
N PHE A 125 18.39 5.49 -18.36
CA PHE A 125 17.10 4.87 -18.06
C PHE A 125 16.40 4.46 -19.36
N CYS A 126 15.46 3.51 -19.26
CA CYS A 126 14.61 3.10 -20.39
C CYS A 126 13.19 3.58 -20.13
N TYR A 127 12.55 4.21 -21.10
CA TYR A 127 11.25 4.84 -21.00
C TYR A 127 10.24 4.26 -22.03
N PRO A 128 8.92 4.26 -21.75
CA PRO A 128 8.31 4.65 -20.49
C PRO A 128 8.56 3.64 -19.37
N MET A 129 8.56 4.10 -18.13
CA MET A 129 8.71 3.24 -16.97
C MET A 129 7.70 3.57 -15.88
N LEU A 130 7.19 2.54 -15.21
CA LEU A 130 6.39 2.69 -14.00
C LEU A 130 7.22 3.36 -12.90
N TRP A 131 6.63 4.26 -12.15
CA TRP A 131 7.18 4.77 -10.91
C TRP A 131 6.28 4.42 -9.72
N GLU A 132 6.90 3.94 -8.65
CA GLU A 132 6.24 3.61 -7.38
C GLU A 132 7.11 4.11 -6.22
N ASN A 133 6.52 4.81 -5.25
CA ASN A 133 7.24 5.41 -4.12
C ASN A 133 6.70 4.94 -2.78
N LYS A 134 7.57 4.85 -1.79
CA LYS A 134 7.16 4.52 -0.41
C LYS A 134 7.88 5.40 0.61
N ALA A 135 7.13 5.91 1.60
CA ALA A 135 7.70 6.46 2.82
C ALA A 135 7.89 5.33 3.84
N VAL A 136 9.12 5.11 4.28
CA VAL A 136 9.46 3.99 5.16
C VAL A 136 10.29 4.47 6.37
N GLY A 137 10.17 3.77 7.49
CA GLY A 137 11.05 4.04 8.64
C GLY A 137 12.45 3.46 8.44
N THR A 138 13.40 3.90 9.27
CA THR A 138 14.84 3.56 9.19
C THR A 138 15.11 2.07 9.08
N GLN A 139 14.41 1.22 9.83
CA GLN A 139 14.63 -0.23 9.77
C GLN A 139 14.28 -0.79 8.39
N THR A 140 13.09 -0.45 7.86
CA THR A 140 12.66 -0.88 6.51
C THR A 140 13.59 -0.35 5.43
N PHE A 141 14.05 0.89 5.55
CA PHE A 141 14.99 1.50 4.63
C PHE A 141 16.34 0.73 4.59
N ARG A 142 16.88 0.36 5.76
CA ARG A 142 18.10 -0.45 5.85
C ARG A 142 17.92 -1.84 5.23
N GLU A 143 16.75 -2.47 5.41
CA GLU A 143 16.44 -3.76 4.80
C GLU A 143 16.35 -3.67 3.27
N LEU A 144 15.70 -2.63 2.73
CA LEU A 144 15.66 -2.36 1.29
C LEU A 144 17.08 -2.23 0.71
N ARG A 145 17.94 -1.43 1.34
CA ARG A 145 19.34 -1.28 0.91
C ARG A 145 20.12 -2.58 0.95
N LYS A 146 19.87 -3.44 1.94
CA LYS A 146 20.60 -4.71 2.13
C LYS A 146 20.08 -5.84 1.25
N LYS A 147 18.77 -5.98 1.12
CA LYS A 147 18.11 -7.16 0.53
C LYS A 147 17.39 -6.86 -0.79
N ARG A 148 17.27 -5.59 -1.16
CA ARG A 148 16.48 -5.10 -2.28
C ARG A 148 14.97 -5.34 -2.10
N LEU A 149 14.15 -4.81 -3.03
CA LEU A 149 12.69 -4.78 -2.91
C LEU A 149 12.08 -6.19 -2.76
N ALA A 150 12.35 -7.06 -3.72
CA ALA A 150 11.68 -8.36 -3.81
C ALA A 150 11.86 -9.22 -2.54
N ALA A 151 13.06 -9.23 -1.97
CA ALA A 151 13.37 -10.04 -0.78
C ALA A 151 12.98 -9.35 0.54
N SER A 152 12.93 -8.01 0.58
CA SER A 152 12.61 -7.29 1.81
C SER A 152 11.14 -6.94 1.96
N ARG A 153 10.45 -6.68 0.85
CA ARG A 153 9.06 -6.22 0.81
C ARG A 153 8.28 -6.88 -0.35
N PRO A 154 7.98 -8.18 -0.25
CA PRO A 154 7.26 -8.93 -1.31
C PRO A 154 5.92 -8.29 -1.69
N VAL A 155 5.22 -7.65 -0.74
CA VAL A 155 3.96 -6.95 -0.99
C VAL A 155 4.15 -5.81 -2.00
N TYR A 156 5.20 -5.00 -1.84
CA TYR A 156 5.50 -3.90 -2.76
C TYR A 156 6.00 -4.42 -4.12
N ALA A 157 6.80 -5.50 -4.13
CA ALA A 157 7.21 -6.14 -5.37
C ALA A 157 6.00 -6.67 -6.16
N THR A 158 5.03 -7.27 -5.47
CA THR A 158 3.76 -7.72 -6.07
C THR A 158 2.97 -6.55 -6.65
N GLN A 159 2.87 -5.44 -5.93
CA GLN A 159 2.21 -4.22 -6.41
C GLN A 159 2.86 -3.70 -7.70
N VAL A 160 4.19 -3.58 -7.73
CA VAL A 160 4.95 -3.13 -8.91
C VAL A 160 4.71 -4.07 -10.10
N ALA A 161 4.80 -5.39 -9.90
CA ALA A 161 4.59 -6.36 -10.96
C ALA A 161 3.16 -6.30 -11.54
N LEU A 162 2.14 -6.14 -10.69
CA LEU A 162 0.75 -5.96 -11.15
C LEU A 162 0.60 -4.67 -11.96
N TYR A 163 1.16 -3.55 -11.50
CA TYR A 163 1.06 -2.29 -12.23
C TYR A 163 1.79 -2.35 -13.57
N GLN A 164 2.99 -2.93 -13.62
CA GLN A 164 3.68 -3.14 -14.91
C GLN A 164 2.84 -3.97 -15.88
N ALA A 165 2.20 -5.04 -15.40
CA ALA A 165 1.36 -5.91 -16.24
C ALA A 165 0.10 -5.18 -16.75
N TYR A 166 -0.69 -4.60 -15.83
CA TYR A 166 -2.00 -4.05 -16.17
C TYR A 166 -1.95 -2.69 -16.86
N LEU A 167 -0.86 -1.93 -16.71
CA LEU A 167 -0.63 -0.67 -17.41
C LEU A 167 0.16 -0.84 -18.72
N GLY A 168 0.56 -2.09 -19.07
CA GLY A 168 1.36 -2.34 -20.28
C GLY A 168 2.80 -1.82 -20.19
N LEU A 169 3.33 -1.60 -18.97
CA LEU A 169 4.68 -1.05 -18.71
C LEU A 169 5.70 -2.16 -18.37
N HIS A 170 5.54 -3.32 -18.97
CA HIS A 170 6.35 -4.50 -18.62
C HIS A 170 7.62 -4.67 -19.49
N GLU A 171 7.77 -3.91 -20.56
CA GLU A 171 8.96 -3.96 -21.43
C GLU A 171 10.19 -3.31 -20.81
N HIS A 172 9.99 -2.35 -19.90
CA HIS A 172 11.06 -1.65 -19.21
C HIS A 172 10.99 -1.85 -17.69
N PRO A 173 12.13 -1.80 -16.99
CA PRO A 173 12.15 -1.85 -15.53
C PRO A 173 11.35 -0.70 -14.93
N ALA A 174 10.62 -0.97 -13.86
CA ALA A 174 10.04 0.09 -13.04
C ALA A 174 11.13 0.81 -12.24
N LEU A 175 10.91 2.08 -11.92
CA LEU A 175 11.67 2.80 -10.91
C LEU A 175 10.91 2.71 -9.58
N PHE A 176 11.41 1.90 -8.66
CA PHE A 176 10.94 1.92 -7.27
C PHE A 176 11.79 2.89 -6.46
N THR A 177 11.15 3.81 -5.75
CA THR A 177 11.81 4.71 -4.81
C THR A 177 11.28 4.53 -3.41
N ALA A 178 12.13 4.76 -2.40
CA ALA A 178 11.68 4.85 -1.03
C ALA A 178 12.41 5.99 -0.31
N ILE A 179 11.67 6.75 0.49
CA ILE A 179 12.23 7.80 1.33
C ILE A 179 12.21 7.33 2.78
N CYS A 180 13.37 7.42 3.44
CA CYS A 180 13.45 7.24 4.88
C CYS A 180 12.77 8.41 5.57
N ALA A 181 11.72 8.12 6.32
CA ALA A 181 10.90 9.15 6.96
C ALA A 181 11.60 9.86 8.14
N ASP A 182 12.77 9.37 8.56
CA ASP A 182 13.48 9.89 9.72
C ASP A 182 14.60 10.88 9.32
N ASP A 183 15.26 10.66 8.15
CA ASP A 183 16.39 11.47 7.69
C ASP A 183 16.29 11.91 6.21
N MET A 184 15.17 11.60 5.55
CA MET A 184 14.88 11.93 4.15
C MET A 184 15.85 11.30 3.13
N ALA A 185 16.65 10.30 3.52
CA ALA A 185 17.50 9.56 2.60
C ALA A 185 16.67 8.86 1.52
N ILE A 186 17.18 8.88 0.27
CA ILE A 186 16.51 8.29 -0.89
C ILE A 186 17.11 6.92 -1.20
N TYR A 187 16.27 5.93 -1.38
CA TYR A 187 16.59 4.66 -2.00
C TYR A 187 15.94 4.59 -3.38
N ALA A 188 16.66 4.09 -4.37
CA ALA A 188 16.12 3.85 -5.71
C ALA A 188 16.55 2.47 -6.21
N GLU A 189 15.65 1.77 -6.91
CA GLU A 189 15.87 0.46 -7.48
C GLU A 189 15.17 0.31 -8.83
N ARG A 190 15.90 -0.22 -9.83
CA ARG A 190 15.28 -0.72 -11.06
C ARG A 190 14.68 -2.10 -10.77
N VAL A 191 13.37 -2.24 -10.95
CA VAL A 191 12.64 -3.48 -10.73
C VAL A 191 12.20 -4.03 -12.07
N ASN A 192 12.84 -5.13 -12.49
CA ASN A 192 12.45 -5.82 -13.69
C ASN A 192 11.07 -6.45 -13.53
N PHE A 193 10.33 -6.56 -14.62
CA PHE A 193 9.03 -7.20 -14.60
C PHE A 193 9.12 -8.69 -14.27
N ASP A 194 8.40 -9.09 -13.22
CA ASP A 194 8.22 -10.51 -12.86
C ASP A 194 6.82 -10.97 -13.29
N ARG A 195 6.76 -11.59 -14.49
CA ARG A 195 5.52 -12.15 -15.05
C ARG A 195 4.90 -13.18 -14.12
N GLY A 196 5.70 -14.03 -13.50
CA GLY A 196 5.22 -15.09 -12.63
C GLY A 196 4.58 -14.51 -11.36
N LEU A 197 5.18 -13.48 -10.79
CA LEU A 197 4.64 -12.79 -9.63
C LEU A 197 3.32 -12.08 -9.95
N ALA A 198 3.26 -11.35 -11.09
CA ALA A 198 2.05 -10.69 -11.55
C ALA A 198 0.91 -11.69 -11.81
N GLN A 199 1.21 -12.82 -12.46
CA GLN A 199 0.22 -13.87 -12.74
C GLN A 199 -0.31 -14.48 -11.45
N ARG A 200 0.56 -14.91 -10.52
CA ARG A 200 0.14 -15.44 -9.22
C ARG A 200 -0.74 -14.47 -8.43
N ALA A 201 -0.42 -13.19 -8.46
CA ALA A 201 -1.22 -12.17 -7.77
C ALA A 201 -2.59 -11.96 -8.44
N SER A 202 -2.66 -11.99 -9.77
CA SER A 202 -3.90 -11.93 -10.54
C SER A 202 -4.78 -13.15 -10.27
N ASP A 203 -4.21 -14.36 -10.34
CA ASP A 203 -4.94 -15.60 -10.06
C ASP A 203 -5.47 -15.62 -8.63
N ARG A 204 -4.66 -15.11 -7.69
CA ARG A 204 -5.08 -14.96 -6.29
C ARG A 204 -6.28 -14.01 -6.15
N ALA A 205 -6.28 -12.87 -6.84
CA ALA A 205 -7.40 -11.95 -6.83
C ALA A 205 -8.68 -12.62 -7.37
N VAL A 206 -8.59 -13.33 -8.50
CA VAL A 206 -9.71 -14.08 -9.08
C VAL A 206 -10.23 -15.14 -8.10
N ASN A 207 -9.35 -15.88 -7.45
CA ASN A 207 -9.74 -16.90 -6.47
C ASN A 207 -10.45 -16.30 -5.24
N ILE A 208 -9.96 -15.16 -4.73
CA ILE A 208 -10.62 -14.44 -3.62
C ILE A 208 -12.02 -14.00 -4.06
N LEU A 209 -12.16 -13.40 -5.24
CA LEU A 209 -13.45 -12.91 -5.74
C LEU A 209 -14.43 -14.04 -5.99
N ARG A 210 -13.96 -15.18 -6.53
CA ARG A 210 -14.80 -16.38 -6.70
C ARG A 210 -15.32 -16.89 -5.36
N ALA A 211 -14.46 -17.00 -4.35
CA ALA A 211 -14.85 -17.38 -3.00
C ALA A 211 -15.86 -16.39 -2.40
N CYS A 212 -15.72 -15.10 -2.71
CA CYS A 212 -16.72 -14.11 -2.30
C CYS A 212 -18.08 -14.32 -2.97
N ASP A 213 -18.10 -14.66 -4.27
CA ASP A 213 -19.33 -14.90 -5.04
C ASP A 213 -20.09 -16.12 -4.54
N THR A 214 -19.38 -17.14 -4.06
CA THR A 214 -19.94 -18.40 -3.53
C THR A 214 -20.18 -18.39 -2.03
N ALA A 215 -19.93 -17.27 -1.35
CA ALA A 215 -19.93 -17.14 0.12
C ALA A 215 -18.99 -18.15 0.83
N GLU A 216 -17.98 -18.64 0.11
CA GLU A 216 -16.96 -19.51 0.68
C GLU A 216 -16.00 -18.69 1.57
N LEU A 217 -15.79 -19.17 2.79
CA LEU A 217 -14.83 -18.55 3.69
C LEU A 217 -13.42 -19.12 3.45
N LEU A 218 -12.53 -18.30 2.91
CA LEU A 218 -11.15 -18.69 2.62
C LEU A 218 -10.40 -19.14 3.88
N PRO A 219 -9.40 -20.04 3.76
CA PRO A 219 -8.67 -20.57 4.91
C PRO A 219 -7.89 -19.49 5.65
N ARG A 220 -7.66 -19.70 6.95
CA ARG A 220 -6.73 -18.89 7.75
C ARG A 220 -5.30 -19.13 7.27
N ILE A 221 -4.45 -18.13 7.45
CA ILE A 221 -3.01 -18.25 7.19
C ILE A 221 -2.30 -19.15 8.21
N SER A 222 -2.90 -19.37 9.36
CA SER A 222 -2.28 -20.10 10.49
C SER A 222 -3.32 -20.90 11.25
N THR A 223 -2.86 -21.92 11.96
CA THR A 223 -3.63 -22.72 12.91
C THR A 223 -3.65 -22.13 14.33
N THR A 224 -2.92 -21.02 14.57
CA THR A 224 -2.87 -20.38 15.89
C THR A 224 -3.14 -18.87 15.78
N PRO A 225 -3.90 -18.25 16.71
CA PRO A 225 -4.16 -16.81 16.73
C PRO A 225 -2.92 -15.98 17.07
N THR A 226 -1.87 -16.60 17.60
CA THR A 226 -0.62 -15.94 17.98
C THR A 226 0.34 -15.72 16.82
N HIS A 227 0.03 -16.26 15.63
CA HIS A 227 0.81 -15.99 14.41
C HIS A 227 0.90 -14.48 14.17
N GLN A 228 2.07 -13.98 13.75
CA GLN A 228 2.34 -12.55 13.62
C GLN A 228 1.27 -11.83 12.79
N THR A 229 0.89 -12.36 11.61
CA THR A 229 -0.14 -11.77 10.74
C THR A 229 -1.52 -11.74 11.42
N CYS A 230 -1.86 -12.77 12.21
CA CYS A 230 -3.14 -12.83 12.92
C CYS A 230 -3.17 -11.86 14.10
N ARG A 231 -2.09 -11.78 14.88
CA ARG A 231 -1.97 -10.94 16.07
C ARG A 231 -2.26 -9.45 15.78
N TYR A 232 -1.86 -8.96 14.60
CA TYR A 232 -2.07 -7.58 14.18
C TYR A 232 -3.22 -7.43 13.17
N CYS A 233 -4.05 -8.47 12.99
CA CYS A 233 -5.17 -8.44 12.07
C CYS A 233 -6.35 -7.67 12.67
N PRO A 234 -6.96 -6.72 11.94
CA PRO A 234 -8.15 -6.00 12.40
C PRO A 234 -9.39 -6.89 12.64
N TRP A 235 -9.38 -8.10 12.16
CA TRP A 235 -10.48 -9.09 12.27
C TRP A 235 -10.04 -10.33 13.01
N GLN A 236 -9.11 -10.23 13.96
CA GLN A 236 -8.59 -11.40 14.68
C GLN A 236 -9.70 -12.15 15.40
N ASP A 237 -10.47 -11.48 16.25
CA ASP A 237 -11.49 -12.10 17.11
C ASP A 237 -12.61 -12.70 16.26
N ARG A 238 -13.12 -11.93 15.29
CA ARG A 238 -14.09 -12.41 14.31
C ARG A 238 -13.58 -13.60 13.53
N CYS A 239 -12.37 -13.54 13.01
CA CYS A 239 -11.79 -14.62 12.22
C CYS A 239 -11.70 -15.93 13.02
N TRP A 240 -11.36 -15.85 14.30
CA TRP A 240 -11.21 -17.03 15.17
C TRP A 240 -12.52 -17.52 15.78
N SER A 241 -13.59 -16.75 15.76
CA SER A 241 -14.93 -17.20 16.11
C SER A 241 -15.64 -17.95 14.96
N LEU A 242 -15.15 -17.85 13.72
CA LEU A 242 -15.70 -18.53 12.54
C LEU A 242 -15.05 -19.92 12.36
N PRO A 243 -15.68 -20.84 11.59
CA PRO A 243 -15.07 -22.13 11.27
C PRO A 243 -13.75 -21.99 10.51
N HIS A 244 -12.96 -23.09 10.54
CA HIS A 244 -11.65 -23.12 9.86
C HIS A 244 -11.82 -23.23 8.36
#